data_1a5787eb61e0cab70bdbb449a0c292a8
#
_entry.id   1a5787eb61e0cab70bdbb449a0c292a8
#
_cell.length_a   1.000
_cell.length_b   1.000
_cell.length_c   1.000
_cell.angle_alpha   90.00
_cell.angle_beta   90.00
_cell.angle_gamma   90.00
#
_symmetry.space_group_name_H-M   'P 1'
#
loop_
_entity.id
_entity.type
_entity.pdbx_description
1 polymer ?
#
loop_
_entity_poly.entity_id
_entity_poly.type
_entity_poly.pdbx_seq_one_letter_code
_entity_poly.pdbx_strand_id
1 'polypeptide(L)'
;VESVYELHSVSKFYDNVRALDVISLSIGTGEITGVIGRSGAGKTTLLKILAGLELPTAGKLLFKGDEIDRKSVRQLRRVATILFQTPLFLRGDVYTNVAYGLRIRNHSRESIGKMVVEALSLVRLDGFEDRDARRLSGGEQQRVALARALVLDPRVLLLDEPTSNLDRANASVMTEIIEEEGEKRCVVIATHDYEQIKKLADRTIFLEAGRIVEVGATDSIFSGPLLANMENVYTGVSRLVDGISHVDIGNGVEIKAAFSRPGRVVVHVSPEDIILSKGWVETSARNEFKGRITAVEDLGPIARLKIDTGKSFTVQITKRSLIDMGLNVDSEVYLSFKASSVELV
;
A
#
# COMPACT_ATOMS: atom_id res chain seq x y z
N VAL A 1 2.13 1.70 25.65
CA VAL A 1 3.16 1.30 24.68
C VAL A 1 4.15 2.47 24.59
N GLU A 2 5.46 2.19 24.70
CA GLU A 2 6.52 3.20 24.60
C GLU A 2 6.56 3.70 23.13
N SER A 3 6.56 5.03 22.93
CA SER A 3 6.59 5.62 21.59
C SER A 3 7.99 5.51 20.97
N VAL A 4 8.06 4.94 19.75
CA VAL A 4 9.30 4.92 18.94
C VAL A 4 9.41 6.17 18.10
N TYR A 5 8.31 6.57 17.48
CA TYR A 5 8.22 7.80 16.71
C TYR A 5 7.13 8.72 17.22
N GLU A 6 7.41 10.01 17.20
CA GLU A 6 6.41 11.05 17.36
C GLU A 6 6.58 12.08 16.24
N LEU A 7 5.50 12.35 15.55
CA LEU A 7 5.41 13.37 14.53
C LEU A 7 4.55 14.51 15.07
N HIS A 8 5.08 15.71 15.08
CA HIS A 8 4.38 16.91 15.55
C HIS A 8 4.17 17.87 14.38
N SER A 9 2.94 17.92 13.86
CA SER A 9 2.53 18.80 12.77
C SER A 9 3.44 18.72 11.54
N VAL A 10 3.89 17.51 11.19
CA VAL A 10 4.82 17.26 10.10
C VAL A 10 4.15 17.54 8.76
N SER A 11 4.79 18.36 7.94
CA SER A 11 4.42 18.58 6.54
C SER A 11 5.62 18.33 5.63
N LYS A 12 5.35 17.84 4.44
CA LYS A 12 6.36 17.62 3.40
C LYS A 12 5.88 18.15 2.05
N PHE A 13 6.70 18.99 1.46
CA PHE A 13 6.49 19.53 0.12
C PHE A 13 7.61 19.03 -0.80
N TYR A 14 7.23 18.71 -2.03
CA TYR A 14 8.10 18.51 -3.18
C TYR A 14 7.71 19.58 -4.21
N ASP A 15 8.55 20.57 -4.38
CA ASP A 15 8.25 21.77 -5.14
C ASP A 15 6.89 22.38 -4.70
N ASN A 16 5.88 22.37 -5.58
CA ASN A 16 4.53 22.87 -5.28
C ASN A 16 3.54 21.77 -4.85
N VAL A 17 3.99 20.52 -4.73
CA VAL A 17 3.13 19.40 -4.35
C VAL A 17 3.26 19.14 -2.86
N ARG A 18 2.15 19.24 -2.14
CA ARG A 18 2.07 18.87 -0.72
C ARG A 18 1.85 17.36 -0.61
N ALA A 19 2.90 16.63 -0.26
CA ALA A 19 2.86 15.18 -0.10
C ALA A 19 2.37 14.74 1.29
N LEU A 20 2.67 15.53 2.34
CA LEU A 20 2.11 15.37 3.69
C LEU A 20 1.68 16.73 4.23
N ASP A 21 0.54 16.76 4.91
CA ASP A 21 -0.11 17.96 5.40
C ASP A 21 -0.45 17.86 6.89
N VAL A 22 0.38 18.47 7.74
CA VAL A 22 0.18 18.62 9.18
C VAL A 22 -0.08 17.28 9.89
N ILE A 23 0.76 16.29 9.63
CA ILE A 23 0.68 14.97 10.27
C ILE A 23 1.13 15.07 11.73
N SER A 24 0.24 14.66 12.65
CA SER A 24 0.57 14.42 14.05
C SER A 24 0.22 12.98 14.39
N LEU A 25 1.23 12.19 14.83
CA LEU A 25 1.13 10.76 14.97
C LEU A 25 2.16 10.24 15.97
N SER A 26 1.83 9.21 16.73
CA SER A 26 2.80 8.40 17.48
C SER A 26 2.75 6.95 16.98
N ILE A 27 3.92 6.30 16.89
CA ILE A 27 4.09 4.88 16.54
C ILE A 27 4.81 4.21 17.70
N GLY A 28 4.25 3.13 18.22
CA GLY A 28 4.74 2.41 19.38
C GLY A 28 5.78 1.32 19.08
N THR A 29 6.34 0.74 20.16
CA THR A 29 7.16 -0.48 20.11
C THR A 29 6.27 -1.72 20.19
N GLY A 30 6.70 -2.84 19.57
CA GLY A 30 6.06 -4.14 19.73
C GLY A 30 4.67 -4.23 19.10
N GLU A 31 4.39 -3.40 18.11
CA GLU A 31 3.18 -3.45 17.32
C GLU A 31 3.53 -3.35 15.82
N ILE A 32 2.75 -4.00 14.99
CA ILE A 32 2.76 -3.79 13.55
C ILE A 32 1.77 -2.66 13.25
N THR A 33 2.29 -1.56 12.71
CA THR A 33 1.46 -0.42 12.30
C THR A 33 1.21 -0.47 10.80
N GLY A 34 -0.04 -0.55 10.38
CA GLY A 34 -0.48 -0.41 9.00
C GLY A 34 -0.66 1.05 8.59
N VAL A 35 -0.22 1.41 7.39
CA VAL A 35 -0.52 2.70 6.76
C VAL A 35 -1.26 2.42 5.46
N ILE A 36 -2.55 2.65 5.45
CA ILE A 36 -3.41 2.42 4.31
C ILE A 36 -3.80 3.74 3.62
N GLY A 37 -4.14 3.67 2.36
CA GLY A 37 -4.58 4.81 1.57
C GLY A 37 -4.31 4.59 0.08
N ARG A 38 -4.94 5.40 -0.76
CA ARG A 38 -4.81 5.33 -2.22
C ARG A 38 -3.38 5.60 -2.70
N SER A 39 -3.09 5.25 -3.95
CA SER A 39 -1.85 5.70 -4.61
C SER A 39 -1.77 7.23 -4.57
N GLY A 40 -0.59 7.77 -4.23
CA GLY A 40 -0.42 9.22 -4.06
C GLY A 40 -0.88 9.79 -2.71
N ALA A 41 -1.45 9.00 -1.80
CA ALA A 41 -1.90 9.47 -0.48
C ALA A 41 -0.77 9.98 0.44
N GLY A 42 0.51 9.74 0.09
CA GLY A 42 1.66 10.16 0.89
C GLY A 42 2.33 9.04 1.69
N LYS A 43 1.89 7.77 1.55
CA LYS A 43 2.41 6.60 2.29
C LYS A 43 3.93 6.45 2.18
N THR A 44 4.46 6.37 0.97
CA THR A 44 5.91 6.28 0.71
C THR A 44 6.68 7.48 1.27
N THR A 45 6.09 8.69 1.20
CA THR A 45 6.70 9.90 1.78
C THR A 45 6.79 9.81 3.30
N LEU A 46 5.73 9.31 3.96
CA LEU A 46 5.74 9.07 5.39
C LEU A 46 6.84 8.06 5.75
N LEU A 47 6.92 6.92 5.07
CA LEU A 47 7.98 5.93 5.31
C LEU A 47 9.38 6.50 5.08
N LYS A 48 9.60 7.33 4.06
CA LYS A 48 10.90 7.99 3.82
C LYS A 48 11.30 8.92 4.96
N ILE A 49 10.35 9.63 5.56
CA ILE A 49 10.60 10.48 6.73
C ILE A 49 10.93 9.61 7.93
N LEU A 50 10.19 8.55 8.21
CA LEU A 50 10.47 7.61 9.30
C LEU A 50 11.82 6.91 9.13
N ALA A 51 12.24 6.62 7.89
CA ALA A 51 13.58 6.09 7.60
C ALA A 51 14.70 7.12 7.71
N GLY A 52 14.38 8.40 7.89
CA GLY A 52 15.36 9.50 7.85
C GLY A 52 15.96 9.72 6.45
N LEU A 53 15.36 9.22 5.38
CA LEU A 53 15.77 9.48 4.00
C LEU A 53 15.37 10.88 3.56
N GLU A 54 14.26 11.36 4.08
CA GLU A 54 13.73 12.70 3.90
C GLU A 54 13.55 13.35 5.27
N LEU A 55 13.74 14.66 5.34
CA LEU A 55 13.36 15.44 6.51
C LEU A 55 12.03 16.16 6.25
N PRO A 56 11.23 16.41 7.29
CA PRO A 56 10.07 17.28 7.19
C PRO A 56 10.43 18.65 6.60
N THR A 57 9.53 19.25 5.84
CA THR A 57 9.64 20.66 5.42
C THR A 57 9.19 21.59 6.54
N ALA A 58 8.21 21.16 7.35
CA ALA A 58 7.75 21.83 8.55
C ALA A 58 7.33 20.80 9.60
N GLY A 59 7.26 21.21 10.86
CA GLY A 59 6.99 20.31 11.99
C GLY A 59 8.24 19.58 12.47
N LYS A 60 8.06 18.59 13.35
CA LYS A 60 9.15 17.87 14.01
C LYS A 60 8.91 16.36 13.95
N LEU A 61 9.99 15.62 13.70
CA LEU A 61 10.07 14.18 13.88
C LEU A 61 10.90 13.90 15.12
N LEU A 62 10.37 13.13 16.07
CA LEU A 62 11.13 12.61 17.20
C LEU A 62 11.29 11.10 17.05
N PHE A 63 12.44 10.58 17.44
CA PHE A 63 12.72 9.16 17.57
C PHE A 63 13.18 8.88 19.00
N LYS A 64 12.39 8.10 19.75
CA LYS A 64 12.59 7.84 21.19
C LYS A 64 12.75 9.10 22.03
N GLY A 65 11.95 10.12 21.73
CA GLY A 65 11.97 11.42 22.41
C GLY A 65 13.00 12.42 21.89
N ASP A 66 13.98 11.99 21.09
CA ASP A 66 15.01 12.87 20.52
C ASP A 66 14.56 13.44 19.17
N GLU A 67 14.67 14.76 18.99
CA GLU A 67 14.34 15.43 17.73
C GLU A 67 15.33 15.04 16.63
N ILE A 68 14.79 14.62 15.47
CA ILE A 68 15.60 14.24 14.31
C ILE A 68 15.78 15.43 13.38
N ASP A 69 17.02 15.86 13.28
CA ASP A 69 17.50 16.95 12.42
C ASP A 69 18.56 16.46 11.42
N ARG A 70 19.18 17.39 10.70
CA ARG A 70 20.27 17.09 9.75
C ARG A 70 21.51 16.45 10.40
N LYS A 71 21.72 16.66 11.71
CA LYS A 71 22.89 16.14 12.44
C LYS A 71 22.60 14.75 12.99
N SER A 72 21.42 14.54 13.55
CA SER A 72 20.98 13.28 14.19
C SER A 72 20.44 12.23 13.21
N VAL A 73 19.98 12.62 12.01
CA VAL A 73 19.37 11.72 11.02
C VAL A 73 20.25 10.52 10.64
N ARG A 74 21.58 10.63 10.74
CA ARG A 74 22.49 9.51 10.49
C ARG A 74 22.34 8.39 11.51
N GLN A 75 21.98 8.72 12.76
CA GLN A 75 21.74 7.72 13.81
C GLN A 75 20.43 6.97 13.52
N LEU A 76 19.38 7.70 13.10
CA LEU A 76 18.12 7.09 12.69
C LEU A 76 18.32 6.08 11.56
N ARG A 77 19.07 6.44 10.50
CA ARG A 77 19.39 5.54 9.37
C ARG A 77 20.18 4.27 9.75
N ARG A 78 20.76 4.21 10.94
CA ARG A 78 21.45 3.01 11.43
C ARG A 78 20.49 2.01 12.06
N VAL A 79 19.35 2.48 12.55
CA VAL A 79 18.38 1.68 13.32
C VAL A 79 17.05 1.47 12.60
N ALA A 80 16.76 2.27 11.58
CA ALA A 80 15.59 2.11 10.72
C ALA A 80 16.02 1.72 9.29
N THR A 81 15.41 0.69 8.74
CA THR A 81 15.60 0.27 7.34
C THR A 81 14.27 0.26 6.62
N ILE A 82 14.34 0.50 5.31
CA ILE A 82 13.14 0.52 4.44
C ILE A 82 13.30 -0.46 3.29
N LEU A 83 12.25 -1.25 3.05
CA LEU A 83 12.04 -2.03 1.84
C LEU A 83 11.10 -1.25 0.93
N PHE A 84 11.55 -0.92 -0.27
CA PHE A 84 10.72 -0.26 -1.29
C PHE A 84 9.95 -1.26 -2.13
N GLN A 85 8.84 -0.82 -2.70
CA GLN A 85 7.98 -1.59 -3.59
C GLN A 85 8.76 -2.27 -4.73
N THR A 86 9.68 -1.54 -5.37
CA THR A 86 10.54 -2.08 -6.43
C THR A 86 11.97 -2.17 -5.91
N PRO A 87 12.49 -3.38 -5.64
CA PRO A 87 13.85 -3.54 -5.16
C PRO A 87 14.87 -3.27 -6.26
N LEU A 88 15.91 -2.50 -5.92
CA LEU A 88 17.05 -2.26 -6.79
C LEU A 88 18.24 -3.11 -6.34
N PHE A 89 18.89 -3.80 -7.29
CA PHE A 89 20.03 -4.66 -7.03
C PHE A 89 21.31 -4.13 -7.67
N LEU A 90 22.40 -4.26 -6.92
CA LEU A 90 23.74 -4.10 -7.44
C LEU A 90 24.04 -5.24 -8.43
N ARG A 91 24.97 -4.99 -9.36
CA ARG A 91 25.52 -6.08 -10.21
C ARG A 91 26.25 -7.09 -9.34
N GLY A 92 25.92 -8.37 -9.50
CA GLY A 92 26.53 -9.47 -8.76
C GLY A 92 25.50 -10.41 -8.15
N ASP A 93 26.00 -11.28 -7.31
CA ASP A 93 25.26 -12.32 -6.62
C ASP A 93 24.40 -11.79 -5.45
N VAL A 94 23.59 -12.66 -4.91
CA VAL A 94 22.75 -12.41 -3.74
C VAL A 94 23.62 -12.06 -2.53
N TYR A 95 24.72 -12.80 -2.31
CA TYR A 95 25.64 -12.54 -1.22
C TYR A 95 26.17 -11.11 -1.25
N THR A 96 26.62 -10.63 -2.40
CA THR A 96 27.15 -9.27 -2.57
C THR A 96 26.10 -8.22 -2.24
N ASN A 97 24.85 -8.45 -2.66
CA ASN A 97 23.73 -7.54 -2.42
C ASN A 97 23.36 -7.49 -0.93
N VAL A 98 23.25 -8.62 -0.25
CA VAL A 98 22.91 -8.68 1.18
C VAL A 98 24.07 -8.15 2.03
N ALA A 99 25.30 -8.52 1.73
CA ALA A 99 26.50 -8.09 2.45
C ALA A 99 26.81 -6.60 2.32
N TYR A 100 26.24 -5.90 1.35
CA TYR A 100 26.60 -4.52 1.02
C TYR A 100 26.51 -3.56 2.21
N GLY A 101 25.41 -3.60 2.93
CA GLY A 101 25.20 -2.73 4.10
C GLY A 101 26.16 -3.03 5.25
N LEU A 102 26.50 -4.31 5.46
CA LEU A 102 27.46 -4.73 6.48
C LEU A 102 28.88 -4.24 6.16
N ARG A 103 29.27 -4.28 4.88
CA ARG A 103 30.57 -3.75 4.42
C ARG A 103 30.69 -2.24 4.69
N ILE A 104 29.63 -1.47 4.41
CA ILE A 104 29.59 -0.02 4.71
C ILE A 104 29.68 0.24 6.22
N ARG A 105 29.15 -0.66 7.04
CA ARG A 105 29.24 -0.59 8.52
C ARG A 105 30.56 -1.13 9.09
N ASN A 106 31.52 -1.52 8.23
CA ASN A 106 32.84 -2.03 8.59
C ASN A 106 32.82 -3.33 9.42
N HIS A 107 31.85 -4.24 9.17
CA HIS A 107 31.88 -5.57 9.76
C HIS A 107 33.04 -6.40 9.20
N SER A 108 33.57 -7.33 10.00
CA SER A 108 34.63 -8.25 9.55
C SER A 108 34.12 -9.21 8.48
N ARG A 109 35.01 -9.65 7.59
CA ARG A 109 34.65 -10.58 6.50
C ARG A 109 34.03 -11.90 7.02
N GLU A 110 34.55 -12.41 8.13
CA GLU A 110 34.03 -13.61 8.77
C GLU A 110 32.62 -13.41 9.33
N SER A 111 32.38 -12.28 10.02
CA SER A 111 31.07 -11.91 10.53
C SER A 111 30.04 -11.74 9.41
N ILE A 112 30.43 -11.06 8.32
CA ILE A 112 29.56 -10.85 7.16
C ILE A 112 29.04 -12.19 6.61
N GLY A 113 29.92 -13.20 6.46
CA GLY A 113 29.53 -14.50 5.93
C GLY A 113 28.43 -15.16 6.74
N LYS A 114 28.58 -15.18 8.07
CA LYS A 114 27.57 -15.74 8.98
C LYS A 114 26.25 -14.96 8.92
N MET A 115 26.31 -13.64 9.03
CA MET A 115 25.13 -12.79 9.02
C MET A 115 24.33 -12.87 7.71
N VAL A 116 25.01 -13.01 6.57
CA VAL A 116 24.35 -13.16 5.26
C VAL A 116 23.58 -14.47 5.19
N VAL A 117 24.21 -15.59 5.60
CA VAL A 117 23.55 -16.90 5.63
C VAL A 117 22.33 -16.87 6.55
N GLU A 118 22.48 -16.34 7.75
CA GLU A 118 21.36 -16.19 8.69
C GLU A 118 20.22 -15.32 8.11
N ALA A 119 20.55 -14.20 7.48
CA ALA A 119 19.54 -13.32 6.87
C ALA A 119 18.82 -13.99 5.69
N LEU A 120 19.51 -14.79 4.89
CA LEU A 120 18.91 -15.56 3.80
C LEU A 120 18.00 -16.67 4.33
N SER A 121 18.39 -17.35 5.40
CA SER A 121 17.56 -18.35 6.07
C SER A 121 16.27 -17.73 6.63
N LEU A 122 16.33 -16.54 7.27
CA LEU A 122 15.14 -15.81 7.74
C LEU A 122 14.12 -15.55 6.63
N VAL A 123 14.58 -15.32 5.41
CA VAL A 123 13.68 -15.08 4.26
C VAL A 123 13.43 -16.33 3.41
N ARG A 124 13.81 -17.52 3.93
CA ARG A 124 13.61 -18.83 3.26
C ARG A 124 14.26 -18.90 1.87
N LEU A 125 15.52 -18.44 1.79
CA LEU A 125 16.37 -18.47 0.60
C LEU A 125 17.73 -19.11 0.88
N ASP A 126 17.73 -20.23 1.63
CA ASP A 126 18.95 -21.00 1.90
C ASP A 126 19.60 -21.46 0.60
N GLY A 127 20.93 -21.29 0.49
CA GLY A 127 21.70 -21.71 -0.68
C GLY A 127 21.55 -20.82 -1.92
N PHE A 128 21.05 -19.60 -1.75
CA PHE A 128 20.91 -18.64 -2.87
C PHE A 128 22.11 -17.70 -3.02
N GLU A 129 23.11 -17.79 -2.17
CA GLU A 129 24.23 -16.86 -2.04
C GLU A 129 24.89 -16.52 -3.39
N ASP A 130 25.16 -17.52 -4.21
CA ASP A 130 25.93 -17.43 -5.47
C ASP A 130 25.04 -17.12 -6.70
N ARG A 131 23.71 -17.00 -6.53
CA ARG A 131 22.80 -16.70 -7.64
C ARG A 131 22.86 -15.22 -8.03
N ASP A 132 22.75 -14.92 -9.33
CA ASP A 132 22.63 -13.52 -9.80
C ASP A 132 21.30 -12.93 -9.28
N ALA A 133 21.40 -11.91 -8.42
CA ALA A 133 20.24 -11.29 -7.78
C ALA A 133 19.20 -10.73 -8.78
N ARG A 134 19.63 -10.35 -9.99
CA ARG A 134 18.74 -9.77 -11.01
C ARG A 134 18.04 -10.80 -11.88
N ARG A 135 18.45 -12.07 -11.80
CA ARG A 135 17.86 -13.19 -12.54
C ARG A 135 16.85 -14.00 -11.73
N LEU A 136 16.64 -13.62 -10.48
CA LEU A 136 15.65 -14.22 -9.60
C LEU A 136 14.23 -13.85 -10.04
N SER A 137 13.25 -14.69 -9.67
CA SER A 137 11.83 -14.35 -9.79
C SER A 137 11.48 -13.12 -8.94
N GLY A 138 10.37 -12.44 -9.25
CA GLY A 138 9.96 -11.26 -8.50
C GLY A 138 9.82 -11.50 -7.00
N GLY A 139 9.24 -12.65 -6.60
CA GLY A 139 9.12 -13.02 -5.20
C GLY A 139 10.45 -13.31 -4.51
N GLU A 140 11.38 -13.97 -5.20
CA GLU A 140 12.73 -14.18 -4.67
C GLU A 140 13.49 -12.85 -4.55
N GLN A 141 13.37 -11.96 -5.54
CA GLN A 141 13.95 -10.62 -5.48
C GLN A 141 13.44 -9.83 -4.27
N GLN A 142 12.13 -9.86 -4.03
CA GLN A 142 11.54 -9.16 -2.89
C GLN A 142 12.06 -9.72 -1.56
N ARG A 143 12.19 -11.05 -1.43
CA ARG A 143 12.78 -11.68 -0.24
C ARG A 143 14.28 -11.38 -0.08
N VAL A 144 15.07 -11.35 -1.15
CA VAL A 144 16.48 -10.89 -1.07
C VAL A 144 16.56 -9.42 -0.61
N ALA A 145 15.65 -8.57 -1.09
CA ALA A 145 15.61 -7.18 -0.64
C ALA A 145 15.22 -7.06 0.85
N LEU A 146 14.32 -7.93 1.33
CA LEU A 146 14.00 -8.02 2.76
C LEU A 146 15.21 -8.54 3.56
N ALA A 147 15.92 -9.59 3.10
CA ALA A 147 17.16 -10.07 3.74
C ALA A 147 18.21 -8.95 3.85
N ARG A 148 18.35 -8.14 2.80
CA ARG A 148 19.25 -6.97 2.79
C ARG A 148 18.87 -5.92 3.83
N ALA A 149 17.58 -5.79 4.15
CA ALA A 149 17.11 -4.91 5.22
C ALA A 149 17.36 -5.54 6.60
N LEU A 150 17.04 -6.82 6.77
CA LEU A 150 17.12 -7.55 8.04
C LEU A 150 18.56 -7.84 8.50
N VAL A 151 19.49 -8.07 7.58
CA VAL A 151 20.91 -8.35 7.91
C VAL A 151 21.57 -7.24 8.72
N LEU A 152 21.01 -6.03 8.68
CA LEU A 152 21.49 -4.88 9.44
C LEU A 152 20.94 -4.83 10.87
N ASP A 153 20.14 -5.80 11.25
CA ASP A 153 19.42 -5.90 12.53
C ASP A 153 18.75 -4.57 12.94
N PRO A 154 17.80 -4.08 12.12
CA PRO A 154 17.16 -2.80 12.39
C PRO A 154 16.21 -2.91 13.60
N ARG A 155 16.10 -1.82 14.38
CA ARG A 155 15.05 -1.69 15.40
C ARG A 155 13.69 -1.38 14.80
N VAL A 156 13.69 -0.77 13.61
CA VAL A 156 12.47 -0.41 12.88
C VAL A 156 12.58 -0.91 11.46
N LEU A 157 11.59 -1.67 11.03
CA LEU A 157 11.44 -2.17 9.66
C LEU A 157 10.27 -1.45 8.99
N LEU A 158 10.55 -0.75 7.91
CA LEU A 158 9.59 0.01 7.14
C LEU A 158 9.38 -0.70 5.80
N LEU A 159 8.14 -1.01 5.45
CA LEU A 159 7.80 -1.82 4.29
C LEU A 159 6.83 -1.05 3.39
N ASP A 160 7.27 -0.73 2.18
CA ASP A 160 6.47 -0.04 1.18
C ASP A 160 5.98 -1.04 0.13
N GLU A 161 4.67 -1.36 0.17
CA GLU A 161 4.00 -2.33 -0.72
C GLU A 161 4.74 -3.69 -0.79
N PRO A 162 5.01 -4.37 0.34
CA PRO A 162 5.95 -5.50 0.39
C PRO A 162 5.49 -6.74 -0.39
N THR A 163 4.20 -6.89 -0.64
CA THR A 163 3.60 -8.04 -1.36
C THR A 163 3.05 -7.68 -2.73
N SER A 164 3.16 -6.42 -3.14
CA SER A 164 2.68 -5.99 -4.45
C SER A 164 3.41 -6.74 -5.57
N ASN A 165 2.68 -7.12 -6.60
CA ASN A 165 3.17 -7.87 -7.75
C ASN A 165 3.72 -9.28 -7.43
N LEU A 166 3.46 -9.84 -6.24
CA LEU A 166 3.79 -11.21 -5.90
C LEU A 166 2.62 -12.15 -6.22
N ASP A 167 2.92 -13.36 -6.63
CA ASP A 167 1.93 -14.43 -6.64
C ASP A 167 1.52 -14.79 -5.21
N ARG A 168 0.40 -15.50 -5.07
CA ARG A 168 -0.20 -15.84 -3.78
C ARG A 168 0.76 -16.60 -2.85
N ALA A 169 1.57 -17.51 -3.40
CA ALA A 169 2.49 -18.32 -2.60
C ALA A 169 3.62 -17.46 -2.03
N ASN A 170 4.24 -16.60 -2.86
CA ASN A 170 5.27 -15.68 -2.43
C ASN A 170 4.73 -14.61 -1.48
N ALA A 171 3.52 -14.11 -1.71
CA ALA A 171 2.86 -13.16 -0.80
C ALA A 171 2.60 -13.77 0.59
N SER A 172 2.16 -15.05 0.66
CA SER A 172 1.97 -15.77 1.93
C SER A 172 3.28 -15.88 2.70
N VAL A 173 4.36 -16.32 2.03
CA VAL A 173 5.69 -16.42 2.65
C VAL A 173 6.17 -15.07 3.17
N MET A 174 6.01 -13.99 2.39
CA MET A 174 6.39 -12.65 2.82
C MET A 174 5.59 -12.20 4.04
N THR A 175 4.28 -12.46 4.06
CA THR A 175 3.39 -12.12 5.16
C THR A 175 3.80 -12.82 6.45
N GLU A 176 4.11 -14.12 6.39
CA GLU A 176 4.58 -14.89 7.56
C GLU A 176 5.90 -14.35 8.12
N ILE A 177 6.87 -14.02 7.24
CA ILE A 177 8.13 -13.41 7.68
C ILE A 177 7.90 -12.05 8.34
N ILE A 178 7.00 -11.23 7.80
CA ILE A 178 6.68 -9.91 8.38
C ILE A 178 6.04 -10.07 9.76
N GLU A 179 5.15 -11.05 9.95
CA GLU A 179 4.50 -11.38 11.22
C GLU A 179 5.55 -11.79 12.26
N GLU A 180 6.45 -12.71 11.91
CA GLU A 180 7.58 -13.13 12.77
C GLU A 180 8.51 -11.97 13.16
N GLU A 181 8.75 -11.02 12.27
CA GLU A 181 9.57 -9.85 12.54
C GLU A 181 8.83 -8.79 13.38
N GLY A 182 7.50 -8.71 13.29
CA GLY A 182 6.66 -7.86 14.12
C GLY A 182 6.74 -8.18 15.62
N GLU A 183 6.96 -9.45 15.96
CA GLU A 183 7.18 -9.89 17.37
C GLU A 183 8.52 -9.38 17.95
N LYS A 184 9.50 -9.07 17.08
CA LYS A 184 10.88 -8.75 17.50
C LYS A 184 11.19 -7.25 17.43
N ARG A 185 10.50 -6.52 16.56
CA ARG A 185 10.82 -5.12 16.25
C ARG A 185 9.59 -4.30 15.86
N CYS A 186 9.72 -2.99 15.89
CA CYS A 186 8.69 -2.12 15.34
C CYS A 186 8.62 -2.30 13.81
N VAL A 187 7.44 -2.62 13.28
CA VAL A 187 7.19 -2.77 11.84
C VAL A 187 6.14 -1.76 11.41
N VAL A 188 6.40 -1.05 10.31
CA VAL A 188 5.42 -0.17 9.67
C VAL A 188 5.24 -0.61 8.22
N ILE A 189 4.00 -0.96 7.85
CA ILE A 189 3.65 -1.46 6.52
C ILE A 189 2.78 -0.42 5.82
N ALA A 190 3.25 0.12 4.70
CA ALA A 190 2.43 0.95 3.84
C ALA A 190 1.94 0.12 2.65
N THR A 191 0.64 0.03 2.47
CA THR A 191 0.04 -0.73 1.37
C THR A 191 -1.36 -0.22 1.03
N HIS A 192 -1.85 -0.58 -0.14
CA HIS A 192 -3.25 -0.46 -0.52
C HIS A 192 -4.01 -1.80 -0.36
N ASP A 193 -3.32 -2.89 0.02
CA ASP A 193 -3.93 -4.17 0.33
C ASP A 193 -4.49 -4.17 1.77
N TYR A 194 -5.79 -3.90 1.87
CA TYR A 194 -6.51 -3.84 3.14
C TYR A 194 -6.56 -5.19 3.86
N GLU A 195 -6.66 -6.29 3.11
CA GLU A 195 -6.67 -7.65 3.68
C GLU A 195 -5.32 -7.99 4.33
N GLN A 196 -4.21 -7.55 3.74
CA GLN A 196 -2.89 -7.71 4.34
C GLN A 196 -2.81 -6.98 5.68
N ILE A 197 -3.26 -5.72 5.73
CA ILE A 197 -3.23 -4.92 6.95
C ILE A 197 -4.15 -5.50 8.02
N LYS A 198 -5.36 -5.90 7.66
CA LYS A 198 -6.32 -6.53 8.57
C LYS A 198 -5.79 -7.82 9.20
N LYS A 199 -4.94 -8.54 8.47
CA LYS A 199 -4.30 -9.77 8.98
C LYS A 199 -3.11 -9.49 9.89
N LEU A 200 -2.28 -8.49 9.56
CA LEU A 200 -0.96 -8.30 10.16
C LEU A 200 -0.90 -7.17 11.18
N ALA A 201 -1.64 -6.09 10.97
CA ALA A 201 -1.43 -4.88 11.76
C ALA A 201 -2.30 -4.86 13.02
N ASP A 202 -1.69 -4.47 14.12
CA ASP A 202 -2.39 -4.21 15.39
C ASP A 202 -3.10 -2.86 15.34
N ARG A 203 -2.46 -1.90 14.70
CA ARG A 203 -2.91 -0.51 14.57
C ARG A 203 -2.84 -0.06 13.13
N THR A 204 -3.83 0.71 12.70
CA THR A 204 -3.94 1.21 11.33
C THR A 204 -4.06 2.73 11.29
N ILE A 205 -3.34 3.32 10.35
CA ILE A 205 -3.37 4.74 9.99
C ILE A 205 -3.99 4.83 8.60
N PHE A 206 -5.11 5.53 8.47
CA PHE A 206 -5.69 5.83 7.18
C PHE A 206 -5.21 7.19 6.70
N LEU A 207 -4.50 7.20 5.56
CA LEU A 207 -3.91 8.39 4.96
C LEU A 207 -4.62 8.73 3.64
N GLU A 208 -5.09 9.96 3.50
CA GLU A 208 -5.72 10.47 2.28
C GLU A 208 -5.20 11.87 1.95
N ALA A 209 -4.79 12.09 0.71
CA ALA A 209 -4.27 13.38 0.22
C ALA A 209 -3.25 14.05 1.18
N GLY A 210 -2.35 13.25 1.75
CA GLY A 210 -1.31 13.70 2.66
C GLY A 210 -1.77 13.95 4.11
N ARG A 211 -3.02 13.68 4.46
CA ARG A 211 -3.59 13.87 5.80
C ARG A 211 -3.96 12.55 6.45
N ILE A 212 -3.86 12.49 7.77
CA ILE A 212 -4.44 11.40 8.54
C ILE A 212 -5.94 11.65 8.64
N VAL A 213 -6.72 10.70 8.13
CA VAL A 213 -8.18 10.70 8.26
C VAL A 213 -8.59 10.01 9.55
N GLU A 214 -7.97 8.88 9.86
CA GLU A 214 -8.26 8.10 11.05
C GLU A 214 -7.05 7.31 11.51
N VAL A 215 -6.94 7.06 12.83
CA VAL A 215 -5.91 6.22 13.46
C VAL A 215 -6.57 5.42 14.59
N GLY A 216 -6.37 4.13 14.61
CA GLY A 216 -6.94 3.30 15.69
C GLY A 216 -6.48 1.86 15.62
N ALA A 217 -7.03 1.02 16.52
CA ALA A 217 -6.91 -0.42 16.41
C ALA A 217 -7.44 -0.89 15.05
N THR A 218 -6.77 -1.82 14.42
CA THR A 218 -7.10 -2.28 13.07
C THR A 218 -8.54 -2.75 12.96
N ASP A 219 -9.02 -3.57 13.88
CA ASP A 219 -10.41 -4.03 13.89
C ASP A 219 -11.42 -2.88 13.99
N SER A 220 -11.10 -1.82 14.74
CA SER A 220 -11.96 -0.65 14.88
C SER A 220 -12.04 0.14 13.58
N ILE A 221 -10.91 0.35 12.91
CA ILE A 221 -10.83 1.04 11.60
C ILE A 221 -11.64 0.26 10.55
N PHE A 222 -11.48 -1.06 10.48
CA PHE A 222 -12.16 -1.90 9.50
C PHE A 222 -13.62 -2.22 9.82
N SER A 223 -14.07 -1.99 11.06
CA SER A 223 -15.48 -2.09 11.46
C SER A 223 -16.18 -0.74 11.50
N GLY A 224 -15.44 0.35 11.38
CA GLY A 224 -15.91 1.72 11.55
C GLY A 224 -16.58 2.33 10.33
N PRO A 225 -17.10 3.55 10.48
CA PRO A 225 -17.79 4.27 9.41
C PRO A 225 -16.88 4.63 8.23
N LEU A 226 -15.57 4.48 8.35
CA LEU A 226 -14.62 4.78 7.29
C LEU A 226 -14.84 3.89 6.07
N LEU A 227 -14.98 2.57 6.27
CA LEU A 227 -15.34 1.65 5.18
C LEU A 227 -16.79 1.87 4.71
N ALA A 228 -17.69 2.22 5.60
CA ALA A 228 -19.06 2.55 5.23
C ALA A 228 -19.16 3.84 4.38
N ASN A 229 -18.18 4.73 4.50
CA ASN A 229 -18.07 5.96 3.71
C ASN A 229 -17.19 5.82 2.45
N MET A 230 -16.52 4.67 2.28
CA MET A 230 -15.83 4.39 1.01
C MET A 230 -16.89 4.20 -0.08
N GLU A 231 -16.77 4.96 -1.14
CA GLU A 231 -17.63 4.84 -2.30
C GLU A 231 -17.31 3.55 -3.06
N ASN A 232 -18.34 2.93 -3.66
CA ASN A 232 -18.20 1.69 -4.44
C ASN A 232 -17.62 0.49 -3.67
N VAL A 233 -17.98 0.34 -2.40
CA VAL A 233 -17.68 -0.87 -1.62
C VAL A 233 -18.89 -1.80 -1.64
N TYR A 234 -18.67 -3.05 -2.06
CA TYR A 234 -19.74 -4.02 -2.20
C TYR A 234 -19.37 -5.35 -1.54
N THR A 235 -20.27 -5.87 -0.71
CA THR A 235 -20.18 -7.25 -0.23
C THR A 235 -20.83 -8.16 -1.27
N GLY A 236 -20.14 -9.25 -1.64
CA GLY A 236 -20.65 -10.19 -2.61
C GLY A 236 -20.15 -11.62 -2.40
N VAL A 237 -20.59 -12.52 -3.28
CA VAL A 237 -20.12 -13.91 -3.33
C VAL A 237 -19.30 -14.09 -4.60
N SER A 238 -18.05 -14.43 -4.43
CA SER A 238 -17.10 -14.66 -5.53
C SER A 238 -17.09 -16.13 -5.93
N ARG A 239 -17.13 -16.38 -7.22
CA ARG A 239 -16.84 -17.67 -7.86
C ARG A 239 -15.68 -17.51 -8.83
N LEU A 240 -14.88 -18.56 -9.00
CA LEU A 240 -13.78 -18.54 -9.96
C LEU A 240 -14.26 -19.01 -11.33
N VAL A 241 -14.01 -18.18 -12.35
CA VAL A 241 -14.27 -18.50 -13.76
C VAL A 241 -13.01 -18.13 -14.55
N ASP A 242 -12.42 -19.08 -15.25
CA ASP A 242 -11.19 -18.87 -16.06
C ASP A 242 -10.05 -18.16 -15.30
N GLY A 243 -9.89 -18.47 -14.01
CA GLY A 243 -8.81 -17.95 -13.16
C GLY A 243 -9.02 -16.54 -12.59
N ILE A 244 -10.16 -15.90 -12.87
CA ILE A 244 -10.55 -14.61 -12.29
C ILE A 244 -11.80 -14.76 -11.41
N SER A 245 -11.96 -13.85 -10.45
CA SER A 245 -13.12 -13.80 -9.58
C SER A 245 -14.30 -13.10 -10.27
N HIS A 246 -15.45 -13.75 -10.27
CA HIS A 246 -16.75 -13.18 -10.62
C HIS A 246 -17.53 -12.97 -9.33
N VAL A 247 -17.72 -11.73 -8.93
CA VAL A 247 -18.33 -11.34 -7.65
C VAL A 247 -19.76 -10.88 -7.88
N ASP A 248 -20.71 -11.70 -7.47
CA ASP A 248 -22.12 -11.31 -7.45
C ASP A 248 -22.37 -10.40 -6.24
N ILE A 249 -22.64 -9.13 -6.51
CA ILE A 249 -22.94 -8.10 -5.50
C ILE A 249 -24.44 -7.87 -5.30
N GLY A 250 -25.27 -8.74 -5.92
CA GLY A 250 -26.73 -8.67 -5.84
C GLY A 250 -27.37 -7.76 -6.91
N ASN A 251 -28.69 -7.84 -7.01
CA ASN A 251 -29.50 -7.11 -8.00
C ASN A 251 -29.12 -7.39 -9.47
N GLY A 252 -28.52 -8.55 -9.76
CA GLY A 252 -28.07 -8.92 -11.10
C GLY A 252 -26.77 -8.25 -11.53
N VAL A 253 -26.04 -7.61 -10.63
CA VAL A 253 -24.74 -6.97 -10.90
C VAL A 253 -23.61 -7.90 -10.48
N GLU A 254 -22.78 -8.30 -11.47
CA GLU A 254 -21.61 -9.15 -11.27
C GLU A 254 -20.33 -8.36 -11.62
N ILE A 255 -19.41 -8.23 -10.68
CA ILE A 255 -18.11 -7.58 -10.87
C ILE A 255 -17.04 -8.63 -11.14
N LYS A 256 -16.28 -8.45 -12.22
CA LYS A 256 -15.12 -9.28 -12.57
C LYS A 256 -13.85 -8.64 -11.99
N ALA A 257 -13.07 -9.44 -11.27
CA ALA A 257 -11.88 -8.97 -10.57
C ALA A 257 -10.67 -9.84 -10.90
N ALA A 258 -9.49 -9.24 -11.00
CA ALA A 258 -8.26 -9.93 -11.38
C ALA A 258 -7.68 -10.83 -10.27
N PHE A 259 -8.19 -10.75 -9.05
CA PHE A 259 -7.81 -11.69 -8.00
C PHE A 259 -8.53 -13.04 -8.14
N SER A 260 -8.04 -14.07 -7.43
CA SER A 260 -8.59 -15.45 -7.46
C SER A 260 -8.97 -15.87 -6.03
N ARG A 261 -10.15 -15.43 -5.56
CA ARG A 261 -10.64 -15.74 -4.20
C ARG A 261 -12.12 -16.15 -4.27
N PRO A 262 -12.47 -17.42 -4.04
CA PRO A 262 -13.86 -17.85 -3.95
C PRO A 262 -14.44 -17.57 -2.57
N GLY A 263 -15.77 -17.51 -2.49
CA GLY A 263 -16.52 -17.33 -1.25
C GLY A 263 -16.94 -15.88 -1.01
N ARG A 264 -17.27 -15.55 0.24
CA ARG A 264 -17.73 -14.22 0.60
C ARG A 264 -16.56 -13.22 0.58
N VAL A 265 -16.72 -12.13 -0.14
CA VAL A 265 -15.70 -11.08 -0.31
C VAL A 265 -16.33 -9.70 -0.19
N VAL A 266 -15.51 -8.72 0.18
CA VAL A 266 -15.82 -7.31 0.05
C VAL A 266 -14.91 -6.73 -1.02
N VAL A 267 -15.47 -6.05 -2.00
CA VAL A 267 -14.73 -5.46 -3.12
C VAL A 267 -14.95 -3.96 -3.18
N HIS A 268 -13.92 -3.26 -3.61
CA HIS A 268 -13.91 -1.83 -3.81
C HIS A 268 -13.48 -1.48 -5.22
N VAL A 269 -14.05 -0.42 -5.79
CA VAL A 269 -13.64 0.16 -7.07
C VAL A 269 -13.53 1.67 -6.89
N SER A 270 -12.37 2.23 -7.13
CA SER A 270 -12.16 3.68 -7.00
C SER A 270 -13.02 4.47 -8.01
N PRO A 271 -13.69 5.55 -7.58
CA PRO A 271 -14.52 6.38 -8.48
C PRO A 271 -13.78 6.92 -9.70
N GLU A 272 -12.48 7.19 -9.60
CA GLU A 272 -11.62 7.66 -10.68
C GLU A 272 -11.21 6.57 -11.68
N ASP A 273 -11.30 5.29 -11.31
CA ASP A 273 -10.98 4.17 -12.19
C ASP A 273 -12.16 3.78 -13.10
N ILE A 274 -13.33 4.36 -12.85
CA ILE A 274 -14.52 4.11 -13.64
C ILE A 274 -14.61 5.13 -14.78
N ILE A 275 -14.58 4.60 -16.00
CA ILE A 275 -14.71 5.42 -17.23
C ILE A 275 -16.19 5.49 -17.61
N LEU A 276 -16.64 6.70 -17.97
CA LEU A 276 -17.99 6.92 -18.50
C LEU A 276 -17.98 7.10 -20.02
N SER A 277 -18.99 6.54 -20.67
CA SER A 277 -19.28 6.78 -22.08
C SER A 277 -20.78 6.95 -22.32
N LYS A 278 -21.17 7.63 -23.43
CA LYS A 278 -22.58 7.79 -23.83
C LYS A 278 -23.14 6.56 -24.56
N GLY A 279 -22.27 5.69 -25.02
CA GLY A 279 -22.62 4.47 -25.73
C GLY A 279 -21.66 3.36 -25.39
N TRP A 280 -21.99 2.16 -25.83
CA TRP A 280 -21.10 1.02 -25.70
C TRP A 280 -19.79 1.27 -26.46
N VAL A 281 -18.66 1.00 -25.84
CA VAL A 281 -17.32 1.17 -26.42
C VAL A 281 -16.52 -0.11 -26.18
N GLU A 282 -16.03 -0.72 -27.25
CA GLU A 282 -15.15 -1.88 -27.12
C GLU A 282 -13.82 -1.50 -26.50
N THR A 283 -13.52 -2.04 -25.32
CA THR A 283 -12.33 -1.76 -24.54
C THR A 283 -11.74 -3.02 -23.91
N SER A 284 -10.56 -2.88 -23.27
CA SER A 284 -9.97 -3.97 -22.45
C SER A 284 -10.63 -4.10 -21.06
N ALA A 285 -11.59 -3.25 -20.71
CA ALA A 285 -12.36 -3.35 -19.48
C ALA A 285 -13.23 -4.63 -19.51
N ARG A 286 -13.20 -5.38 -18.40
CA ARG A 286 -13.99 -6.59 -18.23
C ARG A 286 -15.33 -6.34 -17.55
N ASN A 287 -15.46 -5.17 -16.92
CA ASN A 287 -16.68 -4.70 -16.26
C ASN A 287 -17.30 -3.60 -17.11
N GLU A 288 -18.55 -3.79 -17.47
CA GLU A 288 -19.32 -2.82 -18.23
C GLU A 288 -20.78 -2.89 -17.80
N PHE A 289 -21.34 -1.76 -17.42
CA PHE A 289 -22.70 -1.64 -16.92
C PHE A 289 -23.40 -0.45 -17.57
N LYS A 290 -24.62 -0.65 -18.02
CA LYS A 290 -25.50 0.45 -18.40
C LYS A 290 -26.18 0.98 -17.13
N GLY A 291 -26.21 2.31 -16.95
CA GLY A 291 -26.82 2.95 -15.79
C GLY A 291 -27.40 4.31 -16.11
N ARG A 292 -28.06 4.88 -15.10
CA ARG A 292 -28.66 6.22 -15.15
C ARG A 292 -28.06 7.09 -14.06
N ILE A 293 -27.70 8.33 -14.41
CA ILE A 293 -27.20 9.30 -13.44
C ILE A 293 -28.33 9.72 -12.51
N THR A 294 -28.16 9.51 -11.20
CA THR A 294 -29.15 9.86 -10.17
C THR A 294 -28.76 11.15 -9.42
N ALA A 295 -27.48 11.51 -9.39
CA ALA A 295 -27.01 12.75 -8.79
C ALA A 295 -25.71 13.22 -9.45
N VAL A 296 -25.52 14.54 -9.47
CA VAL A 296 -24.27 15.20 -9.90
C VAL A 296 -23.87 16.19 -8.82
N GLU A 297 -22.64 16.03 -8.30
CA GLU A 297 -22.04 16.92 -7.32
C GLU A 297 -20.84 17.65 -7.96
N ASP A 298 -20.88 18.97 -7.96
CA ASP A 298 -19.79 19.82 -8.47
C ASP A 298 -18.79 20.12 -7.37
N LEU A 299 -17.57 19.61 -7.50
CA LEU A 299 -16.47 19.79 -6.54
C LEU A 299 -15.36 20.72 -7.11
N GLY A 300 -15.72 21.61 -8.01
CA GLY A 300 -14.82 22.57 -8.65
C GLY A 300 -14.15 22.00 -9.91
N PRO A 301 -12.87 21.55 -9.89
CA PRO A 301 -12.21 21.00 -11.06
C PRO A 301 -12.71 19.60 -11.47
N ILE A 302 -13.37 18.91 -10.56
CA ILE A 302 -13.94 17.57 -10.75
C ILE A 302 -15.44 17.57 -10.47
N ALA A 303 -16.14 16.58 -10.98
CA ALA A 303 -17.55 16.29 -10.67
C ALA A 303 -17.67 14.82 -10.23
N ARG A 304 -18.50 14.58 -9.22
CA ARG A 304 -18.92 13.24 -8.80
C ARG A 304 -20.34 12.96 -9.27
N LEU A 305 -20.51 11.78 -9.83
CA LEU A 305 -21.79 11.34 -10.34
C LEU A 305 -22.19 10.06 -9.62
N LYS A 306 -23.44 10.01 -9.10
CA LYS A 306 -24.03 8.75 -8.66
C LYS A 306 -24.82 8.15 -9.81
N ILE A 307 -24.57 6.87 -10.08
CA ILE A 307 -25.14 6.17 -11.23
C ILE A 307 -25.77 4.88 -10.73
N ASP A 308 -27.04 4.68 -11.04
CA ASP A 308 -27.75 3.45 -10.72
C ASP A 308 -27.68 2.47 -11.91
N THR A 309 -27.10 1.31 -11.65
CA THR A 309 -27.00 0.17 -12.59
C THR A 309 -27.76 -1.06 -12.08
N GLY A 310 -28.64 -0.92 -11.09
CA GLY A 310 -29.15 -1.94 -10.18
C GLY A 310 -28.40 -1.94 -8.85
N LYS A 311 -27.20 -1.38 -8.84
CA LYS A 311 -26.41 -0.94 -7.68
C LYS A 311 -25.94 0.48 -7.93
N SER A 312 -25.81 1.25 -6.87
CA SER A 312 -25.30 2.62 -6.97
C SER A 312 -23.79 2.60 -7.10
N PHE A 313 -23.27 3.21 -8.18
CA PHE A 313 -21.85 3.50 -8.36
C PHE A 313 -21.61 4.98 -8.28
N THR A 314 -20.56 5.38 -7.58
CA THR A 314 -20.02 6.75 -7.63
C THR A 314 -18.89 6.79 -8.64
N VAL A 315 -18.91 7.77 -9.53
CA VAL A 315 -17.90 7.96 -10.56
C VAL A 315 -17.37 9.38 -10.50
N GLN A 316 -16.06 9.54 -10.60
CA GLN A 316 -15.41 10.85 -10.61
C GLN A 316 -14.85 11.17 -12.00
N ILE A 317 -15.23 12.31 -12.54
CA ILE A 317 -14.74 12.82 -13.82
C ILE A 317 -14.29 14.27 -13.68
N THR A 318 -13.60 14.80 -14.69
CA THR A 318 -13.30 16.24 -14.73
C THR A 318 -14.59 17.04 -15.01
N LYS A 319 -14.69 18.25 -14.48
CA LYS A 319 -15.80 19.15 -14.78
C LYS A 319 -15.90 19.42 -16.30
N ARG A 320 -14.76 19.49 -16.99
CA ARG A 320 -14.71 19.65 -18.43
C ARG A 320 -15.38 18.45 -19.13
N SER A 321 -15.05 17.23 -18.72
CA SER A 321 -15.68 16.02 -19.30
C SER A 321 -17.20 16.02 -19.06
N LEU A 322 -17.67 16.44 -17.87
CA LEU A 322 -19.10 16.57 -17.58
C LEU A 322 -19.80 17.48 -18.59
N ILE A 323 -19.19 18.65 -18.88
CA ILE A 323 -19.74 19.66 -19.80
C ILE A 323 -19.64 19.16 -21.25
N ASP A 324 -18.47 18.69 -21.69
CA ASP A 324 -18.23 18.26 -23.07
C ASP A 324 -19.12 17.07 -23.47
N MET A 325 -19.40 16.21 -22.51
CA MET A 325 -20.32 15.07 -22.67
C MET A 325 -21.81 15.48 -22.46
N GLY A 326 -22.09 16.68 -21.95
CA GLY A 326 -23.45 17.14 -21.65
C GLY A 326 -24.22 16.22 -20.70
N LEU A 327 -23.54 15.72 -19.66
CA LEU A 327 -24.11 14.79 -18.69
C LEU A 327 -24.90 15.55 -17.62
N ASN A 328 -26.12 15.08 -17.35
CA ASN A 328 -27.01 15.63 -16.34
C ASN A 328 -27.69 14.48 -15.57
N VAL A 329 -28.40 14.81 -14.51
CA VAL A 329 -29.30 13.85 -13.85
C VAL A 329 -30.26 13.28 -14.90
N ASP A 330 -30.59 12.01 -14.77
CA ASP A 330 -31.37 11.18 -15.71
C ASP A 330 -30.68 10.81 -17.02
N SER A 331 -29.44 11.28 -17.30
CA SER A 331 -28.70 10.82 -18.47
C SER A 331 -28.40 9.33 -18.38
N GLU A 332 -28.63 8.58 -19.46
CA GLU A 332 -28.16 7.21 -19.61
C GLU A 332 -26.67 7.20 -19.98
N VAL A 333 -25.89 6.37 -19.30
CA VAL A 333 -24.44 6.23 -19.48
C VAL A 333 -24.01 4.78 -19.36
N TYR A 334 -22.83 4.49 -19.87
CA TYR A 334 -22.13 3.22 -19.66
C TYR A 334 -20.93 3.45 -18.76
N LEU A 335 -20.80 2.60 -17.74
CA LEU A 335 -19.65 2.56 -16.84
C LEU A 335 -18.75 1.41 -17.28
N SER A 336 -17.46 1.66 -17.42
CA SER A 336 -16.50 0.59 -17.69
C SER A 336 -15.26 0.74 -16.81
N PHE A 337 -14.76 -0.40 -16.28
CA PHE A 337 -13.54 -0.45 -15.49
C PHE A 337 -12.84 -1.81 -15.64
N LYS A 338 -11.52 -1.81 -15.44
CA LYS A 338 -10.71 -3.02 -15.56
C LYS A 338 -10.95 -3.96 -14.38
N ALA A 339 -10.81 -5.26 -14.62
CA ALA A 339 -10.80 -6.25 -13.53
C ALA A 339 -9.63 -6.04 -12.55
N SER A 340 -8.53 -5.44 -13.00
CA SER A 340 -7.38 -5.07 -12.15
C SER A 340 -7.60 -3.84 -11.27
N SER A 341 -8.64 -3.04 -11.54
CA SER A 341 -9.04 -1.90 -10.69
C SER A 341 -10.00 -2.32 -9.57
N VAL A 342 -10.32 -3.60 -9.47
CA VAL A 342 -11.17 -4.14 -8.40
C VAL A 342 -10.27 -4.67 -7.28
N GLU A 343 -10.36 -4.06 -6.11
CA GLU A 343 -9.58 -4.38 -4.93
C GLU A 343 -10.40 -5.20 -3.93
N LEU A 344 -9.72 -6.08 -3.18
CA LEU A 344 -10.30 -6.73 -1.99
C LEU A 344 -10.18 -5.78 -0.79
N VAL A 345 -11.24 -5.69 0.03
CA VAL A 345 -11.30 -4.85 1.24
C VAL A 345 -11.48 -5.72 2.48
#